data_70027f9e1169abf5044f6c4b964e17d0
#
_entry.id   70027f9e1169abf5044f6c4b964e17d0
#
_cell.length_a   1.000
_cell.length_b   1.000
_cell.length_c   1.000
_cell.angle_alpha   90.00
_cell.angle_beta   90.00
_cell.angle_gamma   90.00
#
_symmetry.space_group_name_H-M   'P 1'
#
loop_
_entity.id
_entity.type
_entity.pdbx_description
1 polymer ?
#
loop_
_entity_poly.entity_id
_entity_poly.type
_entity_poly.pdbx_seq_one_letter_code
_entity_poly.pdbx_strand_id
1 'polypeptide(L)'
;MNERDRAELRILEEQLRRMRGMLGAYSALFFQQITRWGLACVALLALSTLSGAAPAAAIIPFLVPFAFLEAGYTFYYTVFARRHSEFIERTINARFGRAVLPAHRLEAAYFYPADAPKLAFFSFGRVSGYGSVMTLGYSVGAALLWGAGVARINALTLAGELDPAILPAAVLWTLGVTAFLLWHFLGKRDERRLLAELKAMYPDAVGSRNGARRTR
;
A
#
# COMPACT_ATOMS: atom_id res chain seq x y z
N MET A 1 -16.41 28.90 22.96
CA MET A 1 -15.74 27.59 23.14
C MET A 1 -15.37 27.48 24.61
N ASN A 2 -15.96 26.53 25.34
CA ASN A 2 -15.72 26.31 26.75
C ASN A 2 -14.39 25.56 27.01
N GLU A 3 -13.98 25.36 28.27
CA GLU A 3 -12.71 24.66 28.57
C GLU A 3 -12.71 23.19 28.13
N ARG A 4 -13.85 22.52 28.23
CA ARG A 4 -14.03 21.15 27.79
C ARG A 4 -13.80 21.02 26.27
N ASP A 5 -14.38 21.92 25.48
CA ASP A 5 -14.22 21.95 24.03
C ASP A 5 -12.74 22.14 23.63
N ARG A 6 -12.01 22.99 24.39
CA ARG A 6 -10.57 23.22 24.15
C ARG A 6 -9.74 21.99 24.50
N ALA A 7 -10.10 21.26 25.54
CA ALA A 7 -9.42 20.04 25.91
C ALA A 7 -9.62 18.95 24.87
N GLU A 8 -10.85 18.74 24.40
CA GLU A 8 -11.16 17.78 23.34
C GLU A 8 -10.46 18.13 22.01
N LEU A 9 -10.40 19.42 21.65
CA LEU A 9 -9.70 19.87 20.45
C LEU A 9 -8.21 19.52 20.52
N ARG A 10 -7.55 19.76 21.67
CA ARG A 10 -6.14 19.39 21.86
C ARG A 10 -5.90 17.90 21.69
N ILE A 11 -6.80 17.05 22.19
CA ILE A 11 -6.72 15.59 22.03
C ILE A 11 -6.83 15.22 20.55
N LEU A 12 -7.77 15.81 19.81
CA LEU A 12 -7.93 15.57 18.38
C LEU A 12 -6.71 16.02 17.57
N GLU A 13 -6.13 17.17 17.90
CA GLU A 13 -4.91 17.68 17.25
C GLU A 13 -3.72 16.75 17.51
N GLU A 14 -3.56 16.23 18.70
CA GLU A 14 -2.50 15.29 19.04
C GLU A 14 -2.68 13.96 18.32
N GLN A 15 -3.90 13.43 18.28
CA GLN A 15 -4.22 12.23 17.50
C GLN A 15 -3.95 12.44 16.00
N LEU A 16 -4.32 13.60 15.46
CA LEU A 16 -4.04 13.94 14.05
C LEU A 16 -2.54 13.95 13.77
N ARG A 17 -1.77 14.59 14.65
CA ARG A 17 -0.31 14.62 14.54
C ARG A 17 0.27 13.21 14.54
N ARG A 18 -0.19 12.36 15.45
CA ARG A 18 0.21 10.96 15.54
C ARG A 18 -0.13 10.18 14.28
N MET A 19 -1.34 10.31 13.75
CA MET A 19 -1.76 9.61 12.53
C MET A 19 -0.99 10.08 11.30
N ARG A 20 -0.69 11.37 11.19
CA ARG A 20 0.15 11.91 10.11
C ARG A 20 1.60 11.46 10.22
N GLY A 21 2.15 11.39 11.43
CA GLY A 21 3.48 10.80 11.68
C GLY A 21 3.53 9.34 11.25
N MET A 22 2.53 8.55 11.60
CA MET A 22 2.39 7.15 11.14
C MET A 22 2.31 7.05 9.62
N LEU A 23 1.49 7.90 8.98
CA LEU A 23 1.36 7.93 7.52
C LEU A 23 2.71 8.16 6.83
N GLY A 24 3.48 9.15 7.30
CA GLY A 24 4.82 9.42 6.78
C GLY A 24 5.79 8.26 7.00
N ALA A 25 5.85 7.72 8.22
CA ALA A 25 6.74 6.61 8.59
C ALA A 25 6.44 5.34 7.77
N TYR A 26 5.18 4.93 7.68
CA TYR A 26 4.81 3.74 6.90
C TYR A 26 4.95 3.93 5.39
N SER A 27 4.71 5.14 4.87
CA SER A 27 4.98 5.43 3.46
C SER A 27 6.48 5.34 3.14
N ALA A 28 7.35 5.86 4.00
CA ALA A 28 8.79 5.74 3.83
C ALA A 28 9.25 4.28 3.93
N LEU A 29 8.73 3.54 4.92
CA LEU A 29 9.03 2.12 5.11
C LEU A 29 8.61 1.28 3.90
N PHE A 30 7.44 1.56 3.31
CA PHE A 30 6.96 0.89 2.10
C PHE A 30 7.96 1.01 0.94
N PHE A 31 8.43 2.21 0.63
CA PHE A 31 9.41 2.40 -0.44
C PHE A 31 10.77 1.78 -0.10
N GLN A 32 11.20 1.87 1.16
CA GLN A 32 12.44 1.25 1.61
C GLN A 32 12.40 -0.27 1.46
N GLN A 33 11.29 -0.92 1.80
CA GLN A 33 11.11 -2.37 1.66
C GLN A 33 11.18 -2.79 0.20
N ILE A 34 10.45 -2.12 -0.69
CA ILE A 34 10.48 -2.43 -2.13
C ILE A 34 11.89 -2.29 -2.70
N THR A 35 12.60 -1.21 -2.35
CA THR A 35 13.97 -0.99 -2.80
C THR A 35 14.90 -2.08 -2.27
N ARG A 36 14.82 -2.43 -0.99
CA ARG A 36 15.62 -3.47 -0.36
C ARG A 36 15.44 -4.83 -1.04
N TRP A 37 14.20 -5.25 -1.27
CA TRP A 37 13.90 -6.52 -1.92
C TRP A 37 14.30 -6.52 -3.40
N GLY A 38 14.08 -5.40 -4.09
CA GLY A 38 14.54 -5.23 -5.47
C GLY A 38 16.06 -5.38 -5.59
N LEU A 39 16.82 -4.70 -4.73
CA LEU A 39 18.27 -4.81 -4.70
C LEU A 39 18.73 -6.23 -4.32
N ALA A 40 18.08 -6.90 -3.37
CA ALA A 40 18.38 -8.27 -3.02
C ALA A 40 18.19 -9.23 -4.20
N CYS A 41 17.09 -9.09 -4.94
CA CYS A 41 16.85 -9.90 -6.13
C CYS A 41 17.88 -9.64 -7.24
N VAL A 42 18.24 -8.37 -7.47
CA VAL A 42 19.31 -8.01 -8.44
C VAL A 42 20.65 -8.59 -8.01
N ALA A 43 20.99 -8.51 -6.72
CA ALA A 43 22.22 -9.09 -6.19
C ALA A 43 22.27 -10.62 -6.35
N LEU A 44 21.15 -11.32 -6.08
CA LEU A 44 21.04 -12.77 -6.30
C LEU A 44 21.19 -13.14 -7.78
N LEU A 45 20.62 -12.33 -8.67
CA LEU A 45 20.74 -12.51 -10.11
C LEU A 45 22.19 -12.34 -10.56
N ALA A 46 22.86 -11.29 -10.10
CA ALA A 46 24.29 -11.07 -10.37
C ALA A 46 25.17 -12.17 -9.78
N LEU A 47 24.90 -12.60 -8.54
CA LEU A 47 25.62 -13.70 -7.90
C LEU A 47 25.50 -15.01 -8.69
N SER A 48 24.33 -15.27 -9.28
CA SER A 48 24.06 -16.48 -10.06
C SER A 48 24.88 -16.59 -11.36
N THR A 49 25.58 -15.51 -11.76
CA THR A 49 26.51 -15.53 -12.89
C THR A 49 27.90 -16.07 -12.55
N LEU A 50 28.19 -16.17 -11.23
CA LEU A 50 29.48 -16.71 -10.77
C LEU A 50 29.45 -18.24 -10.78
N SER A 51 30.62 -18.84 -11.03
CA SER A 51 30.77 -20.30 -10.98
C SER A 51 30.44 -20.85 -9.61
N GLY A 52 29.61 -21.86 -9.53
CA GLY A 52 29.16 -22.48 -8.27
C GLY A 52 28.02 -21.78 -7.53
N ALA A 53 27.63 -20.55 -7.94
CA ALA A 53 26.54 -19.80 -7.32
C ALA A 53 25.26 -19.75 -8.18
N ALA A 54 25.22 -20.52 -9.27
CA ALA A 54 24.09 -20.58 -10.20
C ALA A 54 22.70 -20.77 -9.51
N PRO A 55 22.55 -21.58 -8.44
CA PRO A 55 21.28 -21.77 -7.74
C PRO A 55 20.78 -20.53 -6.98
N ALA A 56 21.61 -19.50 -6.76
CA ALA A 56 21.19 -18.31 -5.99
C ALA A 56 19.96 -17.62 -6.59
N ALA A 57 19.84 -17.56 -7.91
CA ALA A 57 18.68 -16.96 -8.57
C ALA A 57 17.37 -17.77 -8.40
N ALA A 58 17.45 -19.05 -8.03
CA ALA A 58 16.26 -19.87 -7.76
C ALA A 58 15.45 -19.40 -6.55
N ILE A 59 16.02 -18.57 -5.68
CA ILE A 59 15.35 -17.99 -4.53
C ILE A 59 14.41 -16.84 -4.95
N ILE A 60 14.70 -16.14 -6.05
CA ILE A 60 13.98 -14.93 -6.49
C ILE A 60 12.47 -15.14 -6.62
N PRO A 61 11.95 -16.23 -7.24
CA PRO A 61 10.51 -16.45 -7.38
C PRO A 61 9.76 -16.63 -6.03
N PHE A 62 10.47 -16.93 -4.96
CA PHE A 62 9.92 -16.96 -3.60
C PHE A 62 9.99 -15.60 -2.93
N LEU A 63 11.06 -14.84 -3.15
CA LEU A 63 11.26 -13.52 -2.54
C LEU A 63 10.33 -12.46 -3.12
N VAL A 64 10.08 -12.46 -4.43
CA VAL A 64 9.22 -11.45 -5.06
C VAL A 64 7.80 -11.47 -4.49
N PRO A 65 7.08 -12.60 -4.42
CA PRO A 65 5.77 -12.63 -3.77
C PRO A 65 5.82 -12.27 -2.28
N PHE A 66 6.88 -12.69 -1.56
CA PHE A 66 7.06 -12.33 -0.17
C PHE A 66 7.22 -10.81 0.01
N ALA A 67 7.98 -10.14 -0.87
CA ALA A 67 8.11 -8.70 -0.89
C ALA A 67 6.74 -7.98 -1.08
N PHE A 68 5.87 -8.55 -1.91
CA PHE A 68 4.50 -8.03 -2.07
C PHE A 68 3.64 -8.23 -0.82
N LEU A 69 3.80 -9.33 -0.08
CA LEU A 69 3.12 -9.53 1.21
C LEU A 69 3.56 -8.48 2.23
N GLU A 70 4.86 -8.26 2.37
CA GLU A 70 5.41 -7.27 3.31
C GLU A 70 4.99 -5.84 2.92
N ALA A 71 5.05 -5.51 1.63
CA ALA A 71 4.57 -4.24 1.11
C ALA A 71 3.07 -4.05 1.35
N GLY A 72 2.27 -5.09 1.15
CA GLY A 72 0.83 -5.11 1.42
C GLY A 72 0.52 -4.84 2.89
N TYR A 73 1.25 -5.46 3.81
CA TYR A 73 1.14 -5.22 5.25
C TYR A 73 1.42 -3.75 5.61
N THR A 74 2.52 -3.20 5.11
CA THR A 74 2.89 -1.80 5.35
C THR A 74 1.86 -0.83 4.75
N PHE A 75 1.34 -1.15 3.58
CA PHE A 75 0.29 -0.38 2.93
C PHE A 75 -1.02 -0.38 3.73
N TYR A 76 -1.37 -1.49 4.36
CA TYR A 76 -2.53 -1.60 5.23
C TYR A 76 -2.51 -0.54 6.35
N TYR A 77 -1.36 -0.36 7.02
CA TYR A 77 -1.20 0.68 8.04
C TYR A 77 -1.24 2.10 7.46
N THR A 78 -0.71 2.29 6.26
CA THR A 78 -0.80 3.56 5.54
C THR A 78 -2.27 3.95 5.29
N VAL A 79 -3.10 3.00 4.83
CA VAL A 79 -4.54 3.20 4.62
C VAL A 79 -5.24 3.52 5.94
N PHE A 80 -4.94 2.78 7.02
CA PHE A 80 -5.48 3.03 8.35
C PHE A 80 -5.18 4.46 8.82
N ALA A 81 -3.91 4.85 8.83
CA ALA A 81 -3.49 6.17 9.29
C ALA A 81 -4.11 7.30 8.47
N ARG A 82 -4.20 7.12 7.14
CA ARG A 82 -4.81 8.07 6.22
C ARG A 82 -6.31 8.24 6.47
N ARG A 83 -7.06 7.13 6.58
CA ARG A 83 -8.51 7.18 6.84
C ARG A 83 -8.81 7.81 8.19
N HIS A 84 -8.05 7.44 9.21
CA HIS A 84 -8.24 7.99 10.55
C HIS A 84 -7.94 9.50 10.58
N SER A 85 -6.83 9.96 10.00
CA SER A 85 -6.52 11.39 9.91
C SER A 85 -7.60 12.17 9.14
N GLU A 86 -8.17 11.61 8.06
CA GLU A 86 -9.29 12.20 7.33
C GLU A 86 -10.49 12.47 8.23
N PHE A 87 -10.89 11.50 9.06
CA PHE A 87 -12.04 11.66 9.96
C PHE A 87 -11.77 12.68 11.04
N ILE A 88 -10.57 12.69 11.63
CA ILE A 88 -10.19 13.70 12.64
C ILE A 88 -10.23 15.12 12.03
N GLU A 89 -9.64 15.32 10.85
CA GLU A 89 -9.68 16.62 10.17
C GLU A 89 -11.10 17.09 9.88
N ARG A 90 -11.97 16.19 9.43
CA ARG A 90 -13.38 16.52 9.19
C ARG A 90 -14.10 16.91 10.47
N THR A 91 -13.84 16.20 11.58
CA THR A 91 -14.42 16.52 12.88
C THR A 91 -13.97 17.91 13.36
N ILE A 92 -12.68 18.22 13.27
CA ILE A 92 -12.15 19.53 13.62
C ILE A 92 -12.78 20.61 12.73
N ASN A 93 -12.82 20.42 11.42
CA ASN A 93 -13.42 21.37 10.49
C ASN A 93 -14.92 21.58 10.72
N ALA A 94 -15.66 20.52 11.09
CA ALA A 94 -17.08 20.63 11.43
C ALA A 94 -17.31 21.50 12.67
N ARG A 95 -16.47 21.37 13.70
CA ARG A 95 -16.55 22.20 14.92
C ARG A 95 -16.28 23.68 14.65
N PHE A 96 -15.42 23.99 13.69
CA PHE A 96 -15.15 25.39 13.29
C PHE A 96 -16.12 25.93 12.23
N GLY A 97 -17.03 25.10 11.70
CA GLY A 97 -17.94 25.49 10.62
C GLY A 97 -17.24 25.88 9.31
N ARG A 98 -15.95 25.66 9.19
CA ARG A 98 -15.12 25.97 8.02
C ARG A 98 -13.93 25.02 7.88
N ALA A 99 -13.35 24.93 6.68
CA ALA A 99 -12.18 24.12 6.41
C ALA A 99 -10.89 24.79 6.96
N VAL A 100 -10.62 24.59 8.25
CA VAL A 100 -9.39 25.06 8.92
C VAL A 100 -8.21 24.14 8.56
N LEU A 101 -8.49 22.85 8.39
CA LEU A 101 -7.51 21.82 8.01
C LEU A 101 -7.85 21.27 6.62
N PRO A 102 -7.24 21.80 5.54
CA PRO A 102 -7.56 21.40 4.17
C PRO A 102 -6.70 20.23 3.66
N ALA A 103 -5.74 19.71 4.44
CA ALA A 103 -4.69 18.85 3.92
C ALA A 103 -5.22 17.59 3.26
N HIS A 104 -6.16 16.87 3.88
CA HIS A 104 -6.77 15.68 3.28
C HIS A 104 -7.46 16.00 1.94
N ARG A 105 -8.15 17.14 1.85
CA ARG A 105 -8.84 17.59 0.63
C ARG A 105 -7.83 17.92 -0.48
N LEU A 106 -6.71 18.55 -0.14
CA LEU A 106 -5.64 18.88 -1.08
C LEU A 106 -4.89 17.62 -1.53
N GLU A 107 -4.59 16.70 -0.62
CA GLU A 107 -4.01 15.40 -0.96
C GLU A 107 -4.92 14.58 -1.89
N ALA A 108 -6.22 14.56 -1.62
CA ALA A 108 -7.18 13.87 -2.47
C ALA A 108 -7.29 14.51 -3.87
N ALA A 109 -7.18 15.84 -3.97
CA ALA A 109 -7.24 16.56 -5.24
C ALA A 109 -5.95 16.38 -6.06
N TYR A 110 -4.79 16.38 -5.41
CA TYR A 110 -3.49 16.40 -6.09
C TYR A 110 -2.91 15.01 -6.32
N PHE A 111 -2.83 14.18 -5.26
CA PHE A 111 -2.16 12.88 -5.36
C PHE A 111 -3.10 11.71 -5.66
N TYR A 112 -4.33 11.77 -5.16
CA TYR A 112 -5.25 10.63 -5.19
C TYR A 112 -6.67 11.12 -5.39
N PRO A 113 -7.14 11.29 -6.64
CA PRO A 113 -8.53 11.63 -6.89
C PRO A 113 -9.45 10.68 -6.10
N ALA A 114 -10.24 11.24 -5.19
CA ALA A 114 -11.02 10.45 -4.23
C ALA A 114 -12.07 9.57 -4.91
N ASP A 115 -12.54 10.00 -6.09
CA ASP A 115 -13.69 9.43 -6.79
C ASP A 115 -13.31 8.49 -7.95
N ALA A 116 -12.01 8.31 -8.25
CA ALA A 116 -11.59 7.42 -9.32
C ALA A 116 -11.58 5.95 -8.83
N PRO A 117 -12.08 4.98 -9.62
CA PRO A 117 -11.94 3.58 -9.31
C PRO A 117 -10.45 3.21 -9.21
N LYS A 118 -10.09 2.55 -8.12
CA LYS A 118 -8.71 2.17 -7.81
C LYS A 118 -8.61 0.66 -7.72
N LEU A 119 -7.73 0.08 -8.52
CA LEU A 119 -7.28 -1.30 -8.31
C LEU A 119 -5.90 -1.22 -7.66
N ALA A 120 -5.80 -1.57 -6.39
CA ALA A 120 -4.60 -1.41 -5.59
C ALA A 120 -4.10 0.06 -5.64
N PHE A 121 -3.00 0.33 -6.34
CA PHE A 121 -2.43 1.67 -6.51
C PHE A 121 -2.80 2.34 -7.83
N PHE A 122 -3.43 1.60 -8.76
CA PHE A 122 -3.81 2.15 -10.06
C PHE A 122 -5.12 2.92 -9.96
N SER A 123 -5.09 4.19 -10.36
CA SER A 123 -6.28 4.99 -10.60
C SER A 123 -6.68 4.83 -12.08
N PHE A 124 -7.71 4.02 -12.34
CA PHE A 124 -8.27 3.93 -13.68
C PHE A 124 -9.01 5.24 -13.99
N GLY A 125 -8.46 6.03 -14.93
CA GLY A 125 -9.04 7.31 -15.36
C GLY A 125 -8.04 8.46 -15.48
N ARG A 126 -6.90 8.39 -14.82
CA ARG A 126 -5.75 9.28 -15.04
C ARG A 126 -4.47 8.48 -14.90
N VAL A 127 -4.00 7.93 -16.01
CA VAL A 127 -2.71 7.21 -16.12
C VAL A 127 -1.52 8.16 -15.86
N SER A 128 -1.78 9.47 -15.76
CA SER A 128 -0.75 10.51 -15.65
C SER A 128 -0.29 10.82 -14.22
N GLY A 129 -0.78 10.11 -13.20
CA GLY A 129 -0.29 10.33 -11.83
C GLY A 129 1.09 9.70 -11.62
N TYR A 130 2.04 10.44 -11.09
CA TYR A 130 3.38 9.96 -10.75
C TYR A 130 3.34 8.64 -9.95
N GLY A 131 2.41 8.52 -8.98
CA GLY A 131 2.21 7.30 -8.22
C GLY A 131 1.81 6.08 -9.06
N SER A 132 1.01 6.28 -10.12
CA SER A 132 0.61 5.20 -11.03
C SER A 132 1.79 4.75 -11.89
N VAL A 133 2.62 5.66 -12.37
CA VAL A 133 3.83 5.35 -13.15
C VAL A 133 4.84 4.59 -12.28
N MET A 134 5.07 5.04 -11.04
CA MET A 134 5.96 4.34 -10.10
C MET A 134 5.45 2.92 -9.78
N THR A 135 4.15 2.77 -9.54
CA THR A 135 3.57 1.44 -9.28
C THR A 135 3.70 0.51 -10.48
N LEU A 136 3.49 1.03 -11.70
CA LEU A 136 3.71 0.26 -12.93
C LEU A 136 5.17 -0.15 -13.05
N GLY A 137 6.11 0.77 -12.84
CA GLY A 137 7.54 0.51 -12.87
C GLY A 137 7.95 -0.60 -11.89
N TYR A 138 7.51 -0.51 -10.65
CA TYR A 138 7.78 -1.56 -9.65
C TYR A 138 7.14 -2.90 -10.01
N SER A 139 5.91 -2.90 -10.53
CA SER A 139 5.22 -4.14 -10.92
C SER A 139 5.90 -4.81 -12.10
N VAL A 140 6.29 -4.04 -13.12
CA VAL A 140 7.03 -4.55 -14.28
C VAL A 140 8.41 -5.06 -13.86
N GLY A 141 9.15 -4.28 -13.05
CA GLY A 141 10.44 -4.70 -12.52
C GLY A 141 10.37 -6.00 -11.72
N ALA A 142 9.37 -6.13 -10.85
CA ALA A 142 9.13 -7.35 -10.08
C ALA A 142 8.78 -8.55 -10.98
N ALA A 143 7.95 -8.34 -12.01
CA ALA A 143 7.62 -9.40 -12.99
C ALA A 143 8.84 -9.87 -13.78
N LEU A 144 9.71 -8.94 -14.19
CA LEU A 144 10.96 -9.27 -14.87
C LEU A 144 11.91 -10.04 -13.97
N LEU A 145 12.09 -9.64 -12.72
CA LEU A 145 12.93 -10.34 -11.75
C LEU A 145 12.38 -11.74 -11.46
N TRP A 146 11.07 -11.86 -11.24
CA TRP A 146 10.41 -13.14 -11.05
C TRP A 146 10.59 -14.06 -12.26
N GLY A 147 10.34 -13.54 -13.46
CA GLY A 147 10.53 -14.27 -14.73
C GLY A 147 11.96 -14.73 -14.95
N ALA A 148 12.95 -13.89 -14.65
CA ALA A 148 14.36 -14.26 -14.73
C ALA A 148 14.70 -15.38 -13.73
N GLY A 149 14.17 -15.33 -12.50
CA GLY A 149 14.34 -16.39 -11.52
C GLY A 149 13.72 -17.72 -11.96
N VAL A 150 12.50 -17.68 -12.52
CA VAL A 150 11.82 -18.87 -13.06
C VAL A 150 12.60 -19.47 -14.24
N ALA A 151 13.06 -18.63 -15.16
CA ALA A 151 13.89 -19.08 -16.30
C ALA A 151 15.17 -19.76 -15.82
N ARG A 152 15.77 -19.24 -14.75
CA ARG A 152 16.98 -19.85 -14.15
C ARG A 152 16.68 -21.18 -13.48
N ILE A 153 15.59 -21.30 -12.71
CA ILE A 153 15.14 -22.59 -12.14
C ILE A 153 14.98 -23.61 -13.25
N ASN A 154 14.26 -23.26 -14.34
CA ASN A 154 14.01 -24.16 -15.44
C ASN A 154 15.32 -24.63 -16.10
N ALA A 155 16.27 -23.72 -16.36
CA ALA A 155 17.55 -24.04 -16.92
C ALA A 155 18.37 -25.01 -16.05
N LEU A 156 18.42 -24.76 -14.73
CA LEU A 156 19.15 -25.62 -13.78
C LEU A 156 18.47 -26.98 -13.58
N THR A 157 17.14 -27.02 -13.63
CA THR A 157 16.38 -28.30 -13.58
C THR A 157 16.67 -29.15 -14.80
N LEU A 158 16.70 -28.54 -15.99
CA LEU A 158 17.05 -29.26 -17.23
C LEU A 158 18.51 -29.74 -17.25
N ALA A 159 19.40 -29.02 -16.55
CA ALA A 159 20.81 -29.46 -16.39
C ALA A 159 20.97 -30.56 -15.30
N GLY A 160 19.91 -30.90 -14.56
CA GLY A 160 19.97 -31.85 -13.44
C GLY A 160 20.62 -31.28 -12.17
N GLU A 161 20.78 -29.96 -12.08
CA GLU A 161 21.40 -29.28 -10.96
C GLU A 161 20.39 -28.86 -9.85
N LEU A 162 19.09 -28.88 -10.18
CA LEU A 162 18.00 -28.53 -9.26
C LEU A 162 16.88 -29.57 -9.31
N ASP A 163 16.26 -29.79 -8.14
CA ASP A 163 15.08 -30.63 -8.01
C ASP A 163 13.91 -30.09 -8.86
N PRO A 164 13.27 -30.89 -9.72
CA PRO A 164 12.12 -30.51 -10.52
C PRO A 164 10.92 -29.98 -9.69
N ALA A 165 10.82 -30.33 -8.41
CA ALA A 165 9.76 -29.87 -7.53
C ALA A 165 9.84 -28.36 -7.17
N ILE A 166 11.01 -27.73 -7.35
CA ILE A 166 11.21 -26.31 -6.99
C ILE A 166 10.37 -25.38 -7.86
N LEU A 167 10.27 -25.65 -9.16
CA LEU A 167 9.48 -24.83 -10.08
C LEU A 167 7.99 -24.83 -9.74
N PRO A 168 7.30 -25.98 -9.61
CA PRO A 168 5.90 -25.99 -9.19
C PRO A 168 5.71 -25.39 -7.79
N ALA A 169 6.63 -25.57 -6.85
CA ALA A 169 6.56 -24.95 -5.54
C ALA A 169 6.58 -23.41 -5.62
N ALA A 170 7.47 -22.82 -6.45
CA ALA A 170 7.55 -21.39 -6.67
C ALA A 170 6.27 -20.83 -7.33
N VAL A 171 5.71 -21.56 -8.30
CA VAL A 171 4.45 -21.19 -8.96
C VAL A 171 3.28 -21.24 -7.96
N LEU A 172 3.13 -22.33 -7.20
CA LEU A 172 2.07 -22.45 -6.18
C LEU A 172 2.18 -21.39 -5.11
N TRP A 173 3.39 -21.09 -4.63
CA TRP A 173 3.63 -20.00 -3.70
C TRP A 173 3.17 -18.65 -4.29
N THR A 174 3.56 -18.33 -5.52
CA THR A 174 3.18 -17.10 -6.20
C THR A 174 1.67 -16.98 -6.37
N LEU A 175 1.01 -18.06 -6.80
CA LEU A 175 -0.44 -18.11 -6.95
C LEU A 175 -1.16 -17.95 -5.61
N GLY A 176 -0.68 -18.61 -4.55
CA GLY A 176 -1.24 -18.50 -3.21
C GLY A 176 -1.15 -17.06 -2.66
N VAL A 177 0.02 -16.45 -2.77
CA VAL A 177 0.22 -15.05 -2.36
C VAL A 177 -0.63 -14.10 -3.18
N THR A 178 -0.65 -14.27 -4.50
CA THR A 178 -1.47 -13.43 -5.39
C THR A 178 -2.95 -13.55 -5.05
N ALA A 179 -3.47 -14.76 -4.88
CA ALA A 179 -4.85 -15.00 -4.50
C ALA A 179 -5.20 -14.37 -3.14
N PHE A 180 -4.30 -14.50 -2.15
CA PHE A 180 -4.46 -13.86 -0.85
C PHE A 180 -4.53 -12.32 -0.96
N LEU A 181 -3.58 -11.71 -1.69
CA LEU A 181 -3.54 -10.26 -1.87
C LEU A 181 -4.77 -9.74 -2.61
N LEU A 182 -5.17 -10.41 -3.69
CA LEU A 182 -6.38 -10.05 -4.43
C LEU A 182 -7.62 -10.17 -3.53
N TRP A 183 -7.77 -11.27 -2.80
CA TRP A 183 -8.89 -11.46 -1.88
C TRP A 183 -8.93 -10.37 -0.80
N HIS A 184 -7.77 -10.03 -0.22
CA HIS A 184 -7.66 -9.03 0.84
C HIS A 184 -7.97 -7.62 0.32
N PHE A 185 -7.31 -7.19 -0.78
CA PHE A 185 -7.43 -5.82 -1.29
C PHE A 185 -8.70 -5.58 -2.10
N LEU A 186 -9.15 -6.53 -2.93
CA LEU A 186 -10.40 -6.39 -3.68
C LEU A 186 -11.63 -6.55 -2.77
N GLY A 187 -11.54 -7.42 -1.78
CA GLY A 187 -12.61 -7.64 -0.80
C GLY A 187 -12.93 -6.41 0.04
N LYS A 188 -11.96 -5.54 0.31
CA LYS A 188 -12.08 -4.29 1.12
C LYS A 188 -12.84 -4.46 2.43
N ARG A 189 -12.86 -5.69 2.99
CA ARG A 189 -13.64 -5.99 4.20
C ARG A 189 -13.15 -5.20 5.39
N ASP A 190 -11.84 -5.15 5.57
CA ASP A 190 -11.21 -4.44 6.70
C ASP A 190 -11.33 -2.93 6.56
N GLU A 191 -11.19 -2.39 5.32
CA GLU A 191 -11.43 -0.96 5.07
C GLU A 191 -12.89 -0.59 5.36
N ARG A 192 -13.85 -1.43 4.96
CA ARG A 192 -15.28 -1.19 5.27
C ARG A 192 -15.56 -1.24 6.76
N ARG A 193 -14.97 -2.21 7.49
CA ARG A 193 -15.08 -2.31 8.94
C ARG A 193 -14.47 -1.08 9.62
N LEU A 194 -13.25 -0.71 9.24
CA LEU A 194 -12.60 0.49 9.73
C LEU A 194 -13.46 1.74 9.51
N LEU A 195 -14.01 1.92 8.30
CA LEU A 195 -14.87 3.05 7.98
C LEU A 195 -16.17 3.07 8.80
N ALA A 196 -16.73 1.90 9.14
CA ALA A 196 -17.90 1.80 10.01
C ALA A 196 -17.56 2.25 11.43
N GLU A 197 -16.45 1.77 12.00
CA GLU A 197 -15.97 2.18 13.32
C GLU A 197 -15.63 3.68 13.38
N LEU A 198 -14.93 4.19 12.37
CA LEU A 198 -14.61 5.63 12.32
C LEU A 198 -15.87 6.50 12.24
N LYS A 199 -16.89 6.08 11.50
CA LYS A 199 -18.18 6.78 11.45
C LYS A 199 -18.89 6.78 12.80
N ALA A 200 -18.82 5.69 13.54
CA ALA A 200 -19.41 5.59 14.88
C ALA A 200 -18.66 6.48 15.89
N MET A 201 -17.32 6.50 15.81
CA MET A 201 -16.49 7.32 16.72
C MET A 201 -16.51 8.83 16.40
N TYR A 202 -16.70 9.20 15.13
CA TYR A 202 -16.65 10.59 14.66
C TYR A 202 -17.95 10.99 13.93
N PRO A 203 -19.10 11.10 14.62
CA PRO A 203 -20.39 11.41 14.00
C PRO A 203 -20.40 12.77 13.29
N ASP A 204 -19.70 13.77 13.85
CA ASP A 204 -19.61 15.13 13.28
C ASP A 204 -18.93 15.16 11.92
N ALA A 205 -17.98 14.25 11.67
CA ALA A 205 -17.31 14.12 10.38
C ALA A 205 -18.26 13.66 9.25
N VAL A 206 -19.36 12.99 9.60
CA VAL A 206 -20.36 12.46 8.65
C VAL A 206 -21.37 13.54 8.27
N GLY A 207 -21.79 14.39 9.22
CA GLY A 207 -22.77 15.47 9.00
C GLY A 207 -22.28 16.54 8.01
N SER A 208 -20.99 16.86 8.02
CA SER A 208 -20.42 17.88 7.15
C SER A 208 -20.48 17.56 5.63
N ARG A 209 -20.62 16.27 5.26
CA ARG A 209 -20.71 15.82 3.87
C ARG A 209 -22.05 16.19 3.21
N ASN A 210 -23.13 16.30 3.98
CA ASN A 210 -24.45 16.63 3.49
C ASN A 210 -24.68 18.12 3.28
N GLY A 211 -23.97 18.99 4.01
CA GLY A 211 -24.02 20.45 3.84
C GLY A 211 -23.37 20.92 2.54
N ALA A 212 -22.24 20.34 2.14
CA ALA A 212 -21.50 20.73 0.95
C ALA A 212 -22.17 20.34 -0.39
N ARG A 213 -23.14 19.43 -0.37
CA ARG A 213 -23.94 19.05 -1.57
C ARG A 213 -25.16 19.94 -1.82
N ARG A 214 -25.58 20.75 -0.85
CA ARG A 214 -26.76 21.63 -0.99
C ARG A 214 -26.45 23.01 -1.53
N THR A 215 -25.19 23.36 -1.72
CA THR A 215 -24.74 24.69 -2.19
C THR A 215 -24.07 24.65 -3.59
N ARG A 216 -24.45 23.67 -4.43
CA ARG A 216 -24.08 23.68 -5.86
C ARG A 216 -25.32 23.61 -6.72
#